data_5b2e1a8285c12e5aa0048a6f7d135cec
#
_entry.id   5b2e1a8285c12e5aa0048a6f7d135cec
#
_cell.length_a   1.000
_cell.length_b   1.000
_cell.length_c   1.000
_cell.angle_alpha   90.00
_cell.angle_beta   90.00
_cell.angle_gamma   90.00
#
_symmetry.space_group_name_H-M   'P 1'
#
loop_
_entity.id
_entity.type
_entity.pdbx_description
1 polymer ?
#
loop_
_entity_poly.entity_id
_entity_poly.type
_entity_poly.pdbx_seq_one_letter_code
_entity_poly.pdbx_strand_id
1 'polypeptide(L)'
;ASLAKETRYVPFSQLLSRLAPHNRIIANNQEELREYSELRNALVHMRGVNQEIIAQPCDSVVENIERIARLLEMDDSILNFARTPVKTVKKTDSIKHAFSLMEQMDSSKIPVYEENHYVGLLTAPMIAKYALYHQEEGCVKDAMVHRENERVLFLPKSANIQLAIHGFDRAVREGNSLLAILITEHGKTNEKPLGIITYADFPTIMKG
;
A
#
# COMPACT_ATOMS: atom_id res chain seq x y z
N ALA A 1 4.92 -23.98 -34.69
CA ALA A 1 4.58 -24.94 -33.64
C ALA A 1 3.97 -24.13 -32.47
N SER A 2 2.62 -24.21 -32.34
CA SER A 2 1.82 -23.56 -31.34
C SER A 2 1.99 -24.27 -29.99
N LEU A 3 2.55 -23.62 -29.01
CA LEU A 3 2.52 -24.07 -27.61
C LEU A 3 1.15 -23.73 -27.03
N ALA A 4 0.20 -24.65 -27.14
CA ALA A 4 -1.00 -24.67 -26.34
C ALA A 4 -0.57 -24.88 -24.88
N LYS A 5 -0.57 -23.82 -24.03
CA LYS A 5 -0.54 -23.97 -22.60
C LYS A 5 -1.86 -24.64 -22.18
N GLU A 6 -1.84 -25.92 -21.89
CA GLU A 6 -2.91 -26.57 -21.13
C GLU A 6 -3.02 -25.87 -19.79
N THR A 7 -3.99 -24.98 -19.64
CA THR A 7 -4.38 -24.42 -18.36
C THR A 7 -5.10 -25.53 -17.59
N ARG A 8 -4.36 -26.18 -16.70
CA ARG A 8 -4.90 -27.19 -15.80
C ARG A 8 -6.04 -26.56 -14.99
N TYR A 9 -7.25 -27.08 -15.16
CA TYR A 9 -8.41 -26.62 -14.42
C TYR A 9 -8.15 -26.74 -12.91
N VAL A 10 -8.18 -25.63 -12.18
CA VAL A 10 -8.06 -25.58 -10.74
C VAL A 10 -9.45 -25.30 -10.16
N PRO A 11 -10.00 -26.16 -9.29
CA PRO A 11 -11.27 -25.87 -8.62
C PRO A 11 -11.23 -24.55 -7.89
N PHE A 12 -12.33 -23.80 -7.94
CA PHE A 12 -12.43 -22.45 -7.36
C PHE A 12 -12.10 -22.46 -5.86
N SER A 13 -12.55 -23.46 -5.12
CA SER A 13 -12.24 -23.62 -3.67
C SER A 13 -10.73 -23.78 -3.39
N GLN A 14 -10.00 -24.48 -4.27
CA GLN A 14 -8.55 -24.58 -4.16
C GLN A 14 -7.86 -23.25 -4.51
N LEU A 15 -8.39 -22.53 -5.51
CA LEU A 15 -7.88 -21.21 -5.87
C LEU A 15 -8.03 -20.22 -4.70
N LEU A 16 -9.20 -20.19 -4.06
CA LEU A 16 -9.46 -19.37 -2.87
C LEU A 16 -8.47 -19.69 -1.74
N SER A 17 -8.29 -20.97 -1.43
CA SER A 17 -7.38 -21.38 -0.35
C SER A 17 -5.91 -21.03 -0.63
N ARG A 18 -5.49 -21.02 -1.90
CA ARG A 18 -4.14 -20.63 -2.31
C ARG A 18 -3.93 -19.13 -2.30
N LEU A 19 -4.94 -18.34 -2.64
CA LEU A 19 -4.83 -16.89 -2.75
C LEU A 19 -5.13 -16.15 -1.45
N ALA A 20 -5.97 -16.69 -0.56
CA ALA A 20 -6.33 -16.07 0.71
C ALA A 20 -5.13 -15.65 1.57
N PRO A 21 -4.03 -16.44 1.72
CA PRO A 21 -2.86 -16.01 2.48
C PRO A 21 -2.13 -14.79 1.88
N HIS A 22 -2.35 -14.50 0.59
CA HIS A 22 -1.65 -13.47 -0.18
C HIS A 22 -2.53 -12.29 -0.59
N ASN A 23 -3.85 -12.40 -0.36
CA ASN A 23 -4.81 -11.35 -0.71
C ASN A 23 -5.86 -11.19 0.40
N ARG A 24 -5.81 -10.05 1.07
CA ARG A 24 -6.69 -9.75 2.21
C ARG A 24 -8.17 -9.68 1.82
N ILE A 25 -8.49 -9.22 0.61
CA ILE A 25 -9.87 -9.16 0.13
C ILE A 25 -10.43 -10.58 0.01
N ILE A 26 -9.65 -11.49 -0.57
CA ILE A 26 -10.02 -12.91 -0.65
C ILE A 26 -10.11 -13.54 0.75
N ALA A 27 -9.14 -13.25 1.63
CA ALA A 27 -9.14 -13.78 3.00
C ALA A 27 -10.38 -13.34 3.80
N ASN A 28 -10.73 -12.05 3.72
CA ASN A 28 -11.85 -11.49 4.46
C ASN A 28 -13.24 -11.92 3.92
N ASN A 29 -13.32 -12.32 2.65
CA ASN A 29 -14.57 -12.70 1.99
C ASN A 29 -14.56 -14.19 1.57
N GLN A 30 -13.69 -15.01 2.15
CA GLN A 30 -13.46 -16.38 1.70
C GLN A 30 -14.71 -17.28 1.82
N GLU A 31 -15.47 -17.16 2.91
CA GLU A 31 -16.71 -17.90 3.12
C GLU A 31 -17.79 -17.47 2.11
N GLU A 32 -18.03 -16.18 1.99
CA GLU A 32 -18.97 -15.63 1.03
C GLU A 32 -18.64 -16.03 -0.42
N LEU A 33 -17.38 -15.94 -0.82
CA LEU A 33 -16.93 -16.37 -2.14
C LEU A 33 -17.15 -17.86 -2.39
N ARG A 34 -17.06 -18.70 -1.35
CA ARG A 34 -17.36 -20.12 -1.43
C ARG A 34 -18.86 -20.36 -1.61
N GLU A 35 -19.69 -19.71 -0.79
CA GLU A 35 -21.16 -19.76 -0.90
C GLU A 35 -21.63 -19.29 -2.27
N TYR A 36 -21.07 -18.21 -2.80
CA TYR A 36 -21.42 -17.72 -4.14
C TYR A 36 -21.05 -18.71 -5.26
N SER A 37 -19.93 -19.44 -5.08
CA SER A 37 -19.57 -20.50 -6.03
C SER A 37 -20.58 -21.64 -6.00
N GLU A 38 -21.07 -22.03 -4.82
CA GLU A 38 -22.10 -23.05 -4.65
C GLU A 38 -23.45 -22.59 -5.22
N LEU A 39 -23.86 -21.36 -4.92
CA LEU A 39 -25.06 -20.73 -5.48
C LEU A 39 -25.01 -20.72 -7.01
N ARG A 40 -23.90 -20.24 -7.58
CA ARG A 40 -23.71 -20.24 -9.04
C ARG A 40 -23.84 -21.63 -9.63
N ASN A 41 -23.25 -22.65 -8.99
CA ASN A 41 -23.31 -24.02 -9.45
C ASN A 41 -24.77 -24.55 -9.39
N ALA A 42 -25.50 -24.25 -8.31
CA ALA A 42 -26.91 -24.61 -8.19
C ALA A 42 -27.75 -23.97 -9.31
N LEU A 43 -27.60 -22.66 -9.52
CA LEU A 43 -28.35 -21.92 -10.56
C LEU A 43 -28.05 -22.40 -12.00
N VAL A 44 -26.79 -22.80 -12.27
CA VAL A 44 -26.39 -23.24 -13.62
C VAL A 44 -26.81 -24.68 -13.89
N HIS A 45 -26.80 -25.54 -12.88
CA HIS A 45 -27.08 -26.98 -13.04
C HIS A 45 -28.54 -27.37 -12.75
N MET A 46 -29.26 -26.58 -11.95
CA MET A 46 -30.71 -26.79 -11.72
C MET A 46 -31.56 -25.97 -12.71
N ARG A 47 -31.65 -26.47 -13.92
CA ARG A 47 -32.60 -25.92 -14.91
C ARG A 47 -33.86 -26.77 -14.95
N GLY A 48 -35.02 -26.12 -15.04
CA GLY A 48 -36.30 -26.80 -15.23
C GLY A 48 -36.36 -27.58 -16.53
N VAL A 49 -37.43 -28.34 -16.70
CA VAL A 49 -37.69 -29.23 -17.85
C VAL A 49 -37.56 -28.51 -19.20
N ASN A 50 -37.85 -27.19 -19.23
CA ASN A 50 -37.79 -26.33 -20.43
C ASN A 50 -36.56 -25.41 -20.44
N GLN A 51 -35.49 -25.69 -19.68
CA GLN A 51 -34.36 -24.78 -19.48
C GLN A 51 -34.70 -23.44 -18.82
N GLU A 52 -35.83 -23.34 -18.15
CA GLU A 52 -36.24 -22.13 -17.43
C GLU A 52 -35.40 -21.90 -16.20
N ILE A 53 -35.17 -20.61 -15.87
CA ILE A 53 -34.48 -20.21 -14.66
C ILE A 53 -35.40 -20.46 -13.46
N ILE A 54 -34.99 -21.40 -12.58
CA ILE A 54 -35.81 -21.81 -11.43
C ILE A 54 -35.66 -20.83 -10.25
N ALA A 55 -34.54 -20.16 -10.15
CA ALA A 55 -34.25 -19.20 -9.08
C ALA A 55 -33.33 -18.09 -9.56
N GLN A 56 -33.46 -16.91 -8.98
CA GLN A 56 -32.56 -15.79 -9.17
C GLN A 56 -31.97 -15.40 -7.81
N PRO A 57 -30.68 -14.98 -7.77
CA PRO A 57 -30.12 -14.42 -6.55
C PRO A 57 -30.85 -13.13 -6.18
N CYS A 58 -31.02 -12.86 -4.89
CA CYS A 58 -31.56 -11.60 -4.44
C CYS A 58 -30.57 -10.45 -4.69
N ASP A 59 -31.08 -9.22 -4.82
CA ASP A 59 -30.28 -8.03 -5.16
C ASP A 59 -29.11 -7.83 -4.21
N SER A 60 -29.29 -8.06 -2.91
CA SER A 60 -28.22 -7.93 -1.91
C SER A 60 -27.04 -8.87 -2.16
N VAL A 61 -27.30 -10.08 -2.66
CA VAL A 61 -26.25 -11.05 -3.03
C VAL A 61 -25.50 -10.57 -4.27
N VAL A 62 -26.23 -10.06 -5.26
CA VAL A 62 -25.65 -9.52 -6.50
C VAL A 62 -24.76 -8.31 -6.17
N GLU A 63 -25.29 -7.36 -5.40
CA GLU A 63 -24.55 -6.16 -4.97
C GLU A 63 -23.28 -6.51 -4.23
N ASN A 64 -23.32 -7.50 -3.34
CA ASN A 64 -22.14 -7.92 -2.58
C ASN A 64 -21.10 -8.62 -3.46
N ILE A 65 -21.50 -9.49 -4.39
CA ILE A 65 -20.60 -10.10 -5.38
C ILE A 65 -19.93 -9.02 -6.23
N GLU A 66 -20.69 -8.05 -6.73
CA GLU A 66 -20.15 -6.94 -7.51
C GLU A 66 -19.20 -6.05 -6.70
N ARG A 67 -19.52 -5.82 -5.42
CA ARG A 67 -18.62 -5.11 -4.51
C ARG A 67 -17.27 -5.84 -4.37
N ILE A 68 -17.30 -7.16 -4.13
CA ILE A 68 -16.07 -7.94 -4.00
C ILE A 68 -15.31 -7.97 -5.34
N ALA A 69 -16.00 -8.11 -6.47
CA ALA A 69 -15.40 -8.10 -7.80
C ALA A 69 -14.69 -6.76 -8.05
N ARG A 70 -15.38 -5.63 -7.79
CA ARG A 70 -14.76 -4.29 -7.91
C ARG A 70 -13.51 -4.16 -7.04
N LEU A 71 -13.53 -4.64 -5.80
CA LEU A 71 -12.36 -4.61 -4.92
C LEU A 71 -11.19 -5.45 -5.46
N LEU A 72 -11.48 -6.57 -6.13
CA LEU A 72 -10.47 -7.44 -6.74
C LEU A 72 -9.94 -6.90 -8.07
N GLU A 73 -10.75 -6.15 -8.80
CA GLU A 73 -10.40 -5.51 -10.07
C GLU A 73 -9.70 -4.16 -9.89
N MET A 74 -9.77 -3.55 -8.70
CA MET A 74 -9.01 -2.34 -8.41
C MET A 74 -7.54 -2.63 -8.65
N ASP A 75 -6.91 -1.75 -9.43
CA ASP A 75 -5.46 -1.75 -9.58
C ASP A 75 -4.83 -1.47 -8.20
N ASP A 76 -4.43 -2.54 -7.52
CA ASP A 76 -3.81 -2.51 -6.20
C ASP A 76 -2.34 -2.07 -6.24
N SER A 77 -1.92 -1.50 -7.37
CA SER A 77 -0.60 -0.90 -7.51
C SER A 77 -0.34 0.09 -6.38
N ILE A 78 0.76 -0.10 -5.69
CA ILE A 78 1.14 0.71 -4.53
C ILE A 78 1.19 2.22 -4.86
N LEU A 79 1.48 2.59 -6.11
CA LEU A 79 1.57 3.99 -6.54
C LEU A 79 0.22 4.70 -6.52
N ASN A 80 -0.90 3.98 -6.68
CA ASN A 80 -2.24 4.58 -6.64
C ASN A 80 -2.62 5.08 -5.24
N PHE A 81 -1.93 4.57 -4.21
CA PHE A 81 -2.16 4.92 -2.81
C PHE A 81 -1.05 5.80 -2.22
N ALA A 82 -0.03 6.09 -3.00
CA ALA A 82 1.10 6.87 -2.58
C ALA A 82 0.95 8.35 -2.91
N ARG A 83 1.47 9.21 -2.06
CA ARG A 83 1.62 10.63 -2.38
C ARG A 83 2.71 10.79 -3.43
N THR A 84 2.37 11.42 -4.54
CA THR A 84 3.24 11.71 -5.68
C THR A 84 2.99 13.13 -6.18
N PRO A 85 4.02 13.87 -6.69
CA PRO A 85 5.44 13.53 -6.68
C PRO A 85 6.07 13.68 -5.28
N VAL A 86 7.10 12.90 -5.00
CA VAL A 86 7.84 13.01 -3.73
C VAL A 86 8.81 14.19 -3.82
N LYS A 87 8.66 15.13 -2.90
CA LYS A 87 9.68 16.18 -2.70
C LYS A 87 10.78 15.63 -1.79
N THR A 88 12.00 16.01 -2.08
CA THR A 88 13.18 15.61 -1.32
C THR A 88 14.02 16.85 -1.01
N VAL A 89 14.84 16.77 0.03
CA VAL A 89 15.83 17.80 0.37
C VAL A 89 17.21 17.19 0.46
N LYS A 90 18.24 18.05 0.37
CA LYS A 90 19.64 17.66 0.59
C LYS A 90 20.05 17.95 2.03
N LYS A 91 21.11 17.33 2.50
CA LYS A 91 21.70 17.61 3.81
C LYS A 91 22.09 19.08 4.00
N THR A 92 22.47 19.74 2.91
CA THR A 92 22.92 21.14 2.89
C THR A 92 21.79 22.16 2.77
N ASP A 93 20.58 21.72 2.49
CA ASP A 93 19.43 22.63 2.43
C ASP A 93 19.11 23.20 3.82
N SER A 94 18.58 24.43 3.87
CA SER A 94 18.20 25.03 5.13
C SER A 94 16.98 24.31 5.74
N ILE A 95 16.94 24.26 7.07
CA ILE A 95 15.80 23.69 7.83
C ILE A 95 14.53 24.44 7.47
N LYS A 96 14.60 25.77 7.29
CA LYS A 96 13.45 26.59 6.88
C LYS A 96 12.89 26.19 5.52
N HIS A 97 13.77 25.92 4.53
CA HIS A 97 13.35 25.41 3.23
C HIS A 97 12.65 24.05 3.37
N ALA A 98 13.27 23.11 4.12
CA ALA A 98 12.69 21.79 4.34
C ALA A 98 11.31 21.88 5.03
N PHE A 99 11.17 22.75 6.03
CA PHE A 99 9.91 22.95 6.74
C PHE A 99 8.83 23.55 5.80
N SER A 100 9.19 24.56 5.00
CA SER A 100 8.26 25.14 4.02
C SER A 100 7.75 24.10 2.99
N LEU A 101 8.62 23.16 2.57
CA LEU A 101 8.18 22.05 1.71
C LEU A 101 7.24 21.09 2.45
N MET A 102 7.48 20.81 3.73
CA MET A 102 6.58 19.99 4.54
C MET A 102 5.19 20.63 4.65
N GLU A 103 5.13 21.95 4.89
CA GLU A 103 3.85 22.70 4.95
C GLU A 103 3.12 22.64 3.60
N GLN A 104 3.81 22.89 2.48
CA GLN A 104 3.21 22.84 1.14
C GLN A 104 2.65 21.46 0.79
N MET A 105 3.20 20.41 1.37
CA MET A 105 2.79 19.03 1.11
C MET A 105 1.83 18.47 2.17
N ASP A 106 1.46 19.25 3.17
CA ASP A 106 0.72 18.78 4.34
C ASP A 106 1.34 17.50 4.92
N SER A 107 2.66 17.55 5.13
CA SER A 107 3.44 16.40 5.59
C SER A 107 4.39 16.81 6.71
N SER A 108 4.47 16.00 7.75
CA SER A 108 5.45 16.15 8.84
C SER A 108 6.78 15.47 8.56
N LYS A 109 6.98 14.94 7.35
CA LYS A 109 8.16 14.15 6.99
C LYS A 109 8.61 14.47 5.58
N ILE A 110 9.92 14.53 5.35
CA ILE A 110 10.51 14.74 4.03
C ILE A 110 11.76 13.89 3.87
N PRO A 111 11.86 13.07 2.79
CA PRO A 111 13.05 12.27 2.54
C PRO A 111 14.26 13.13 2.20
N VAL A 112 15.41 12.78 2.75
CA VAL A 112 16.70 13.43 2.49
C VAL A 112 17.48 12.56 1.53
N TYR A 113 17.92 13.14 0.42
CA TYR A 113 18.67 12.47 -0.64
C TYR A 113 19.93 13.24 -0.98
N GLU A 114 21.00 12.52 -1.23
CA GLU A 114 22.20 13.03 -1.88
C GLU A 114 22.28 12.38 -3.25
N GLU A 115 22.14 13.19 -4.30
CA GLU A 115 21.93 12.70 -5.67
C GLU A 115 20.73 11.73 -5.75
N ASN A 116 20.98 10.43 -5.92
CA ASN A 116 19.95 9.40 -5.95
C ASN A 116 20.00 8.48 -4.71
N HIS A 117 20.85 8.80 -3.72
CA HIS A 117 21.00 7.97 -2.54
C HIS A 117 20.17 8.52 -1.37
N TYR A 118 19.32 7.67 -0.82
CA TYR A 118 18.62 7.98 0.42
C TYR A 118 19.61 8.06 1.59
N VAL A 119 19.55 9.17 2.33
CA VAL A 119 20.40 9.39 3.50
C VAL A 119 19.65 9.48 4.80
N GLY A 120 18.33 9.64 4.75
CA GLY A 120 17.49 9.65 5.94
C GLY A 120 16.14 10.32 5.70
N LEU A 121 15.33 10.33 6.74
CA LEU A 121 14.03 11.01 6.78
C LEU A 121 14.11 12.15 7.79
N LEU A 122 13.92 13.38 7.35
CA LEU A 122 13.76 14.54 8.24
C LEU A 122 12.30 14.60 8.67
N THR A 123 12.07 14.78 9.98
CA THR A 123 10.73 14.89 10.55
C THR A 123 10.53 16.22 11.29
N ALA A 124 9.28 16.70 11.38
CA ALA A 124 8.97 17.92 12.09
C ALA A 124 9.42 17.89 13.59
N PRO A 125 9.31 16.75 14.32
CA PRO A 125 9.88 16.64 15.67
C PRO A 125 11.38 16.85 15.72
N MET A 126 12.17 16.42 14.72
CA MET A 126 13.62 16.68 14.66
C MET A 126 13.89 18.17 14.51
N ILE A 127 13.16 18.83 13.63
CA ILE A 127 13.24 20.28 13.46
C ILE A 127 12.92 21.00 14.78
N ALA A 128 11.85 20.57 15.46
CA ALA A 128 11.46 21.16 16.75
C ALA A 128 12.55 20.93 17.82
N LYS A 129 13.11 19.73 17.92
CA LYS A 129 14.25 19.47 18.83
C LYS A 129 15.45 20.35 18.51
N TYR A 130 15.81 20.47 17.24
CA TYR A 130 16.90 21.34 16.83
C TYR A 130 16.67 22.79 17.27
N ALA A 131 15.48 23.35 17.01
CA ALA A 131 15.13 24.73 17.32
C ALA A 131 15.13 25.02 18.82
N LEU A 132 14.90 24.03 19.69
CA LEU A 132 14.96 24.20 21.15
C LEU A 132 16.39 24.43 21.66
N TYR A 133 17.39 23.90 20.97
CA TYR A 133 18.79 23.96 21.42
C TYR A 133 19.66 24.92 20.60
N HIS A 134 19.17 25.44 19.49
CA HIS A 134 19.91 26.30 18.59
C HIS A 134 19.09 27.51 18.19
N GLN A 135 19.72 28.70 18.31
CA GLN A 135 19.08 29.97 17.92
C GLN A 135 19.38 30.37 16.48
N GLU A 136 20.36 29.73 15.87
CA GLU A 136 20.81 30.04 14.50
C GLU A 136 20.14 29.16 13.46
N GLU A 137 20.01 29.71 12.25
CA GLU A 137 19.55 28.92 11.09
C GLU A 137 20.55 27.81 10.79
N GLY A 138 20.10 26.57 10.90
CA GLY A 138 20.87 25.37 10.55
C GLY A 138 20.46 24.76 9.22
N CYS A 139 21.22 23.76 8.83
CA CYS A 139 20.86 22.94 7.67
C CYS A 139 20.28 21.57 8.10
N VAL A 140 19.70 20.88 7.15
CA VAL A 140 19.02 19.58 7.34
C VAL A 140 19.89 18.59 8.11
N LYS A 141 21.21 18.50 7.81
CA LYS A 141 22.13 17.59 8.52
C LYS A 141 22.18 17.86 10.02
N ASP A 142 22.06 19.14 10.43
CA ASP A 142 22.19 19.53 11.83
C ASP A 142 20.96 19.07 12.64
N ALA A 143 19.75 19.15 12.05
CA ALA A 143 18.55 18.61 12.66
C ALA A 143 18.55 17.06 12.69
N MET A 144 19.18 16.42 11.73
CA MET A 144 19.25 14.95 11.64
C MET A 144 20.18 14.30 12.69
N VAL A 145 21.01 15.05 13.38
CA VAL A 145 21.81 14.54 14.51
C VAL A 145 20.92 14.01 15.64
N HIS A 146 19.73 14.57 15.79
CA HIS A 146 18.74 14.13 16.79
C HIS A 146 17.86 12.97 16.33
N ARG A 147 18.30 12.21 15.34
CA ARG A 147 17.63 11.08 14.73
C ARG A 147 17.45 9.94 15.74
N GLU A 148 16.21 9.58 16.01
CA GLU A 148 15.86 8.33 16.68
C GLU A 148 15.85 7.19 15.64
N ASN A 149 15.80 5.93 16.07
CA ASN A 149 15.83 4.75 15.19
C ASN A 149 14.68 4.82 14.15
N GLU A 150 14.92 5.53 13.06
CA GLU A 150 13.94 5.70 12.01
C GLU A 150 13.95 4.49 11.10
N ARG A 151 12.77 3.89 10.96
CA ARG A 151 12.59 2.82 10.00
C ARG A 151 11.82 3.35 8.81
N VAL A 152 12.45 3.26 7.65
CA VAL A 152 11.85 3.50 6.35
C VAL A 152 11.97 2.20 5.57
N LEU A 153 10.85 1.74 5.03
CA LEU A 153 10.80 0.58 4.15
C LEU A 153 10.86 1.05 2.69
N PHE A 154 11.60 0.33 1.87
CA PHE A 154 11.63 0.55 0.43
C PHE A 154 10.89 -0.56 -0.30
N LEU A 155 9.96 -0.17 -1.17
CA LEU A 155 9.21 -1.12 -2.00
C LEU A 155 9.34 -0.75 -3.49
N PRO A 156 9.37 -1.74 -4.39
CA PRO A 156 9.39 -1.47 -5.82
C PRO A 156 8.03 -0.95 -6.29
N LYS A 157 8.01 -0.19 -7.38
CA LYS A 157 6.77 0.30 -8.00
C LYS A 157 5.81 -0.82 -8.44
N SER A 158 6.34 -2.02 -8.67
CA SER A 158 5.55 -3.22 -9.01
C SER A 158 4.91 -3.89 -7.78
N ALA A 159 5.15 -3.38 -6.57
CA ALA A 159 4.49 -3.87 -5.37
C ALA A 159 3.01 -3.52 -5.38
N ASN A 160 2.22 -4.35 -4.70
CA ASN A 160 0.83 -4.03 -4.39
C ASN A 160 0.72 -3.36 -3.02
N ILE A 161 -0.42 -2.72 -2.76
CA ILE A 161 -0.68 -2.00 -1.51
C ILE A 161 -0.65 -2.94 -0.29
N GLN A 162 -0.93 -4.23 -0.46
CA GLN A 162 -0.92 -5.20 0.63
C GLN A 162 0.48 -5.34 1.26
N LEU A 163 1.55 -5.21 0.46
CA LEU A 163 2.92 -5.21 1.00
C LEU A 163 3.18 -4.00 1.91
N ALA A 164 2.63 -2.83 1.60
CA ALA A 164 2.72 -1.66 2.46
C ALA A 164 1.97 -1.88 3.78
N ILE A 165 0.73 -2.39 3.72
CA ILE A 165 -0.08 -2.71 4.90
C ILE A 165 0.66 -3.71 5.79
N HIS A 166 1.17 -4.79 5.21
CA HIS A 166 1.98 -5.78 5.97
C HIS A 166 3.24 -5.17 6.59
N GLY A 167 3.90 -4.24 5.88
CA GLY A 167 5.07 -3.54 6.40
C GLY A 167 4.76 -2.77 7.69
N PHE A 168 3.66 -2.02 7.71
CA PHE A 168 3.22 -1.28 8.90
C PHE A 168 2.73 -2.22 10.00
N ASP A 169 1.92 -3.22 9.70
CA ASP A 169 1.44 -4.21 10.68
C ASP A 169 2.59 -4.96 11.36
N ARG A 170 3.58 -5.36 10.56
CA ARG A 170 4.77 -6.02 11.08
C ARG A 170 5.56 -5.11 12.02
N ALA A 171 5.77 -3.85 11.63
CA ALA A 171 6.47 -2.88 12.47
C ALA A 171 5.77 -2.73 13.84
N VAL A 172 4.43 -2.61 13.84
CA VAL A 172 3.64 -2.52 15.08
C VAL A 172 3.81 -3.77 15.95
N ARG A 173 3.72 -4.97 15.37
CA ARG A 173 3.88 -6.23 16.12
C ARG A 173 5.28 -6.40 16.72
N GLU A 174 6.30 -5.89 16.04
CA GLU A 174 7.69 -5.91 16.51
C GLU A 174 8.00 -4.78 17.51
N GLY A 175 7.02 -3.95 17.88
CA GLY A 175 7.21 -2.80 18.75
C GLY A 175 8.06 -1.70 18.12
N ASN A 176 8.12 -1.64 16.79
CA ASN A 176 8.90 -0.69 16.03
C ASN A 176 8.00 0.37 15.37
N SER A 177 8.55 1.55 15.14
CA SER A 177 7.89 2.59 14.36
C SER A 177 8.37 2.57 12.93
N LEU A 178 7.49 2.21 11.98
CA LEU A 178 7.71 2.45 10.56
C LEU A 178 7.18 3.85 10.24
N LEU A 179 8.05 4.79 9.91
CA LEU A 179 7.67 6.18 9.70
C LEU A 179 7.16 6.47 8.29
N ALA A 180 7.73 5.78 7.31
CA ALA A 180 7.34 5.92 5.91
C ALA A 180 7.71 4.67 5.10
N ILE A 181 7.01 4.47 3.99
CA ILE A 181 7.39 3.57 2.92
C ILE A 181 7.72 4.44 1.71
N LEU A 182 8.93 4.28 1.18
CA LEU A 182 9.36 4.93 -0.05
C LEU A 182 9.26 3.93 -1.20
N ILE A 183 8.59 4.35 -2.25
CA ILE A 183 8.43 3.55 -3.46
C ILE A 183 9.46 4.04 -4.47
N THR A 184 10.26 3.12 -4.98
CA THR A 184 11.28 3.38 -6.00
C THR A 184 11.11 2.42 -7.16
N GLU A 185 11.91 2.55 -8.21
CA GLU A 185 11.78 1.68 -9.39
C GLU A 185 11.87 0.20 -9.03
N HIS A 186 12.88 -0.18 -8.20
CA HIS A 186 13.15 -1.57 -7.82
C HIS A 186 13.17 -1.80 -6.30
N GLY A 187 12.71 -0.84 -5.49
CA GLY A 187 12.73 -0.93 -4.03
C GLY A 187 14.10 -0.71 -3.40
N LYS A 188 14.98 0.04 -4.04
CA LYS A 188 16.34 0.28 -3.58
C LYS A 188 16.54 1.68 -3.04
N THR A 189 17.46 1.82 -2.09
CA THR A 189 17.81 3.10 -1.45
C THR A 189 18.61 4.05 -2.35
N ASN A 190 19.20 3.54 -3.42
CA ASN A 190 19.99 4.30 -4.39
C ASN A 190 19.19 4.68 -5.65
N GLU A 191 17.89 4.80 -5.49
CA GLU A 191 16.96 5.18 -6.55
C GLU A 191 16.11 6.37 -6.13
N LYS A 192 15.68 7.19 -7.10
CA LYS A 192 14.76 8.30 -6.83
C LYS A 192 13.42 7.79 -6.29
N PRO A 193 12.84 8.46 -5.29
CA PRO A 193 11.52 8.09 -4.80
C PRO A 193 10.44 8.48 -5.82
N LEU A 194 9.59 7.53 -6.15
CA LEU A 194 8.43 7.68 -7.03
C LEU A 194 7.18 8.01 -6.24
N GLY A 195 7.09 7.48 -5.03
CA GLY A 195 5.96 7.68 -4.13
C GLY A 195 6.37 7.52 -2.67
N ILE A 196 5.57 8.08 -1.77
CA ILE A 196 5.71 7.92 -0.33
C ILE A 196 4.36 7.57 0.29
N ILE A 197 4.35 6.61 1.21
CA ILE A 197 3.19 6.25 2.04
C ILE A 197 3.59 6.40 3.49
N THR A 198 2.74 7.04 4.27
CA THR A 198 2.89 7.20 5.72
C THR A 198 1.66 6.64 6.43
N TYR A 199 1.71 6.52 7.75
CA TYR A 199 0.57 6.05 8.52
C TYR A 199 -0.67 6.96 8.37
N ALA A 200 -0.47 8.25 8.09
CA ALA A 200 -1.56 9.20 7.85
C ALA A 200 -2.38 8.90 6.57
N ASP A 201 -1.83 8.13 5.64
CA ASP A 201 -2.49 7.78 4.38
C ASP A 201 -3.43 6.56 4.53
N PHE A 202 -3.33 5.82 5.65
CA PHE A 202 -4.11 4.61 5.91
C PHE A 202 -5.63 4.80 5.90
N PRO A 203 -6.22 5.87 6.46
CA PRO A 203 -7.65 6.07 6.38
C PRO A 203 -8.20 6.10 4.95
N THR A 204 -7.40 6.57 4.00
CA THR A 204 -7.75 6.58 2.58
C THR A 204 -7.58 5.19 1.95
N ILE A 205 -6.50 4.49 2.32
CA ILE A 205 -6.21 3.12 1.85
C ILE A 205 -7.27 2.12 2.33
N MET A 206 -7.82 2.31 3.53
CA MET A 206 -8.80 1.39 4.13
C MET A 206 -10.24 1.66 3.68
N LYS A 207 -10.52 2.81 3.05
CA LYS A 207 -11.84 3.17 2.55
C LYS A 207 -12.07 2.78 1.07
N GLY A 208 -11.02 2.56 0.30
CA GLY A 208 -11.06 2.04 -1.07
C GLY A 208 -11.04 0.54 -1.05
#